data_565460a155a8b9417d3f59c14fe2b662
#
_entry.id   565460a155a8b9417d3f59c14fe2b662
#
_cell.length_a   1.000
_cell.length_b   1.000
_cell.length_c   1.000
_cell.angle_alpha   90.00
_cell.angle_beta   90.00
_cell.angle_gamma   90.00
#
_symmetry.space_group_name_H-M   'P 1'
#
loop_
_entity.id
_entity.type
_entity.pdbx_description
1 polymer ?
#
loop_
_entity_poly.entity_id
_entity_poly.type
_entity_poly.pdbx_seq_one_letter_code
_entity_poly.pdbx_strand_id
1 'polypeptide(L)'
;MAPSSTIITITAESERRGVSETIWTQTSIHTAVEKQREFFLSGQTLSLDWRITQLKQLKKAVLSHQAELEQALADDLGRAPLEAYFCDIGSLVMEINEAIRGLRRWAKPETHFSGFHCFPSVVTKVYKLPYGVSLIISPFNFPVLLSLGVLAAAIAGGNTAVIKASSKSYHCTAALQELIEEVFPPEYVAVIGGGHDVADLCLAERFDKIFYTGSPKIGIHVLEAAAKNLTSTALELGGETGNWCIIRKDADLKDAARKIAFFKLLNSGQICININQVAVAEEVSQDFLRELQAAFQKQIGEDPLANPEYPHLISRDAYDKCCAAADRYRERILCGGTGNPETLQFPPTIVFPVSVDEDLVTHELFSPLLPVVPFPDAGIEALLNTISRREHGLALYLFTKDIPWAKTVMQRMQYGGGCINEVCMHMMVKGVPFNGVGHSGMGAYHGEWGFREFTHPSTVLIGASRGNLSLREHPYSRKGVRSIIQTFFSL
;
A
#
# COMPACT_ATOMS: atom_id res chain seq x y z
N MET A 1 -32.85 -21.34 -20.63
CA MET A 1 -32.47 -19.94 -20.40
C MET A 1 -31.20 -19.70 -21.17
N ALA A 2 -31.20 -18.74 -22.09
CA ALA A 2 -30.05 -18.47 -22.95
C ALA A 2 -28.90 -17.88 -22.14
N PRO A 3 -27.64 -18.18 -22.45
CA PRO A 3 -26.49 -17.57 -21.77
C PRO A 3 -26.49 -16.07 -22.03
N SER A 4 -26.40 -15.27 -20.96
CA SER A 4 -26.26 -13.82 -21.05
C SER A 4 -25.01 -13.50 -21.85
N SER A 5 -25.19 -12.97 -23.05
CA SER A 5 -24.11 -12.50 -23.91
C SER A 5 -23.38 -11.35 -23.20
N THR A 6 -22.09 -11.54 -22.92
CA THR A 6 -21.21 -10.45 -22.56
C THR A 6 -21.22 -9.45 -23.70
N ILE A 7 -21.75 -8.25 -23.47
CA ILE A 7 -21.79 -7.20 -24.48
C ILE A 7 -20.42 -6.49 -24.42
N ILE A 8 -19.69 -6.54 -25.52
CA ILE A 8 -18.46 -5.75 -25.71
C ILE A 8 -18.87 -4.40 -26.26
N THR A 9 -18.73 -3.34 -25.49
CA THR A 9 -18.90 -1.98 -26.00
C THR A 9 -17.52 -1.35 -26.18
N ILE A 10 -17.27 -0.86 -27.34
CA ILE A 10 -16.05 -0.11 -27.65
C ILE A 10 -16.38 1.34 -27.31
N THR A 11 -15.69 1.91 -26.32
CA THR A 11 -15.77 3.35 -26.03
C THR A 11 -14.87 4.11 -26.98
N ALA A 12 -15.14 5.40 -27.23
CA ALA A 12 -14.28 6.24 -28.10
C ALA A 12 -12.83 6.33 -27.59
N GLU A 13 -12.61 5.98 -26.33
CA GLU A 13 -11.29 5.94 -25.69
C GLU A 13 -10.61 4.59 -25.85
N SER A 14 -11.36 3.46 -25.85
CA SER A 14 -10.86 2.13 -26.17
C SER A 14 -10.58 1.97 -27.67
N GLU A 15 -11.34 2.60 -28.55
CA GLU A 15 -11.06 2.64 -30.01
C GLU A 15 -9.71 3.32 -30.33
N ARG A 16 -9.38 4.41 -29.60
CA ARG A 16 -8.08 5.07 -29.77
C ARG A 16 -6.91 4.22 -29.30
N ARG A 17 -7.15 3.22 -28.44
CA ARG A 17 -6.14 2.38 -27.81
C ARG A 17 -6.10 0.95 -28.36
N GLY A 18 -7.04 0.57 -29.23
CA GLY A 18 -7.03 -0.71 -29.95
C GLY A 18 -7.33 -1.97 -29.12
N VAL A 19 -7.90 -1.81 -27.93
CA VAL A 19 -8.19 -2.92 -27.00
C VAL A 19 -9.69 -3.05 -26.75
N SER A 20 -10.18 -4.27 -26.75
CA SER A 20 -11.59 -4.61 -26.44
C SER A 20 -11.79 -4.63 -24.94
N GLU A 21 -12.57 -3.72 -24.39
CA GLU A 21 -12.94 -3.74 -22.96
C GLU A 21 -14.06 -4.74 -22.70
N THR A 22 -13.84 -5.64 -21.74
CA THR A 22 -14.90 -6.49 -21.18
C THR A 22 -15.83 -5.63 -20.34
N ILE A 23 -17.12 -5.58 -20.72
CA ILE A 23 -18.14 -4.91 -19.90
C ILE A 23 -18.48 -5.79 -18.72
N TRP A 24 -18.14 -5.29 -17.53
CA TRP A 24 -18.54 -5.91 -16.28
C TRP A 24 -19.94 -5.43 -15.86
N THR A 25 -20.82 -6.39 -15.55
CA THR A 25 -22.16 -6.14 -15.01
C THR A 25 -22.25 -6.71 -13.60
N GLN A 26 -23.24 -6.28 -12.82
CA GLN A 26 -23.49 -6.87 -11.49
C GLN A 26 -23.61 -8.40 -11.57
N THR A 27 -24.31 -8.92 -12.57
CA THR A 27 -24.49 -10.37 -12.75
C THR A 27 -23.17 -11.09 -13.05
N SER A 28 -22.30 -10.53 -13.90
CA SER A 28 -21.03 -11.17 -14.24
C SER A 28 -20.05 -11.14 -13.05
N ILE A 29 -20.01 -10.05 -12.29
CA ILE A 29 -19.20 -9.93 -11.07
C ILE A 29 -19.72 -10.89 -10.00
N HIS A 30 -21.04 -10.92 -9.75
CA HIS A 30 -21.67 -11.86 -8.83
C HIS A 30 -21.31 -13.31 -9.18
N THR A 31 -21.43 -13.68 -10.45
CA THR A 31 -21.08 -15.03 -10.91
C THR A 31 -19.61 -15.37 -10.67
N ALA A 32 -18.70 -14.42 -10.88
CA ALA A 32 -17.28 -14.61 -10.63
C ALA A 32 -16.98 -14.82 -9.14
N VAL A 33 -17.58 -13.99 -8.27
CA VAL A 33 -17.43 -14.09 -6.82
C VAL A 33 -17.98 -15.43 -6.28
N GLU A 34 -19.14 -15.87 -6.73
CA GLU A 34 -19.72 -17.15 -6.29
C GLU A 34 -18.87 -18.35 -6.75
N LYS A 35 -18.34 -18.35 -7.98
CA LYS A 35 -17.40 -19.38 -8.43
C LYS A 35 -16.13 -19.42 -7.57
N GLN A 36 -15.58 -18.25 -7.19
CA GLN A 36 -14.43 -18.17 -6.29
C GLN A 36 -14.78 -18.70 -4.89
N ARG A 37 -15.99 -18.47 -4.41
CA ARG A 37 -16.47 -19.00 -3.13
C ARG A 37 -16.57 -20.53 -3.17
N GLU A 38 -17.13 -21.09 -4.25
CA GLU A 38 -17.18 -22.55 -4.45
C GLU A 38 -15.78 -23.16 -4.51
N PHE A 39 -14.84 -22.51 -5.24
CA PHE A 39 -13.45 -22.96 -5.31
C PHE A 39 -12.77 -22.92 -3.93
N PHE A 40 -12.96 -21.85 -3.16
CA PHE A 40 -12.45 -21.77 -1.79
C PHE A 40 -13.02 -22.89 -0.91
N LEU A 41 -14.34 -23.13 -0.96
CA LEU A 41 -15.01 -24.17 -0.17
C LEU A 41 -14.58 -25.59 -0.54
N SER A 42 -14.02 -25.81 -1.74
CA SER A 42 -13.41 -27.11 -2.10
C SER A 42 -12.23 -27.49 -1.23
N GLY A 43 -11.64 -26.52 -0.48
CA GLY A 43 -10.48 -26.71 0.38
C GLY A 43 -9.15 -26.82 -0.37
N GLN A 44 -9.12 -26.65 -1.69
CA GLN A 44 -7.87 -26.77 -2.47
C GLN A 44 -6.83 -25.75 -2.05
N THR A 45 -7.25 -24.54 -1.66
CA THR A 45 -6.37 -23.45 -1.21
C THR A 45 -5.73 -23.70 0.16
N LEU A 46 -6.15 -24.72 0.91
CA LEU A 46 -5.64 -24.98 2.27
C LEU A 46 -4.24 -25.59 2.29
N SER A 47 -3.84 -26.31 1.23
CA SER A 47 -2.53 -26.96 1.15
C SER A 47 -1.40 -25.94 1.00
N LEU A 48 -0.40 -25.96 1.91
CA LEU A 48 0.77 -25.08 1.82
C LEU A 48 1.62 -25.36 0.58
N ASP A 49 1.74 -26.63 0.16
CA ASP A 49 2.48 -27.00 -1.04
C ASP A 49 1.81 -26.46 -2.29
N TRP A 50 0.49 -26.50 -2.33
CA TRP A 50 -0.28 -25.92 -3.41
C TRP A 50 -0.10 -24.42 -3.48
N ARG A 51 -0.22 -23.67 -2.35
CA ARG A 51 0.01 -22.21 -2.30
C ARG A 51 1.42 -21.83 -2.77
N ILE A 52 2.45 -22.58 -2.33
CA ILE A 52 3.83 -22.35 -2.76
C ILE A 52 3.96 -22.59 -4.27
N THR A 53 3.27 -23.56 -4.81
CA THR A 53 3.24 -23.80 -6.28
C THR A 53 2.60 -22.64 -7.01
N GLN A 54 1.46 -22.13 -6.52
CA GLN A 54 0.81 -20.96 -7.14
C GLN A 54 1.71 -19.72 -7.09
N LEU A 55 2.37 -19.44 -5.96
CA LEU A 55 3.34 -18.34 -5.86
C LEU A 55 4.52 -18.49 -6.83
N LYS A 56 5.01 -19.72 -7.06
CA LYS A 56 6.06 -19.97 -8.04
C LYS A 56 5.58 -19.77 -9.48
N GLN A 57 4.33 -20.15 -9.79
CA GLN A 57 3.71 -19.93 -11.08
C GLN A 57 3.53 -18.43 -11.35
N LEU A 58 2.99 -17.67 -10.37
CA LEU A 58 2.89 -16.22 -10.45
C LEU A 58 4.26 -15.57 -10.71
N LYS A 59 5.29 -15.94 -9.95
CA LYS A 59 6.65 -15.44 -10.16
C LYS A 59 7.15 -15.74 -11.57
N LYS A 60 6.94 -16.96 -12.06
CA LYS A 60 7.38 -17.35 -13.41
C LYS A 60 6.68 -16.49 -14.45
N ALA A 61 5.38 -16.29 -14.35
CA ALA A 61 4.61 -15.46 -15.26
C ALA A 61 5.09 -13.99 -15.26
N VAL A 62 5.27 -13.39 -14.07
CA VAL A 62 5.82 -12.02 -13.96
C VAL A 62 7.16 -11.89 -14.69
N LEU A 63 8.04 -12.87 -14.56
CA LEU A 63 9.34 -12.82 -15.23
C LEU A 63 9.26 -13.11 -16.73
N SER A 64 8.33 -13.95 -17.17
CA SER A 64 8.13 -14.22 -18.62
C SER A 64 7.46 -13.05 -19.34
N HIS A 65 6.63 -12.27 -18.66
CA HIS A 65 5.94 -11.08 -19.19
C HIS A 65 6.65 -9.77 -18.83
N GLN A 66 7.94 -9.82 -18.44
CA GLN A 66 8.65 -8.62 -17.99
C GLN A 66 8.63 -7.51 -19.03
N ALA A 67 8.89 -7.82 -20.31
CA ALA A 67 8.96 -6.83 -21.37
C ALA A 67 7.61 -6.16 -21.65
N GLU A 68 6.52 -6.93 -21.61
CA GLU A 68 5.15 -6.44 -21.78
C GLU A 68 4.74 -5.56 -20.61
N LEU A 69 5.10 -5.92 -19.37
CA LEU A 69 4.85 -5.12 -18.18
C LEU A 69 5.67 -3.82 -18.18
N GLU A 70 6.94 -3.85 -18.60
CA GLU A 70 7.77 -2.64 -18.74
C GLU A 70 7.19 -1.71 -19.81
N GLN A 71 6.72 -2.25 -20.94
CA GLN A 71 6.08 -1.44 -21.99
C GLN A 71 4.76 -0.83 -21.49
N ALA A 72 3.91 -1.60 -20.81
CA ALA A 72 2.66 -1.11 -20.25
C ALA A 72 2.88 0.03 -19.20
N LEU A 73 3.93 -0.07 -18.39
CA LEU A 73 4.34 0.97 -17.45
C LEU A 73 4.89 2.22 -18.15
N ALA A 74 5.57 2.03 -19.29
CA ALA A 74 6.00 3.15 -20.14
C ALA A 74 4.80 3.84 -20.80
N ASP A 75 3.83 3.08 -21.31
CA ASP A 75 2.64 3.62 -21.97
C ASP A 75 1.71 4.38 -20.99
N ASP A 76 1.58 3.89 -19.74
CA ASP A 76 0.68 4.51 -18.74
C ASP A 76 1.34 5.65 -17.94
N LEU A 77 2.65 5.58 -17.68
CA LEU A 77 3.34 6.46 -16.74
C LEU A 77 4.63 7.10 -17.31
N GLY A 78 5.04 6.72 -18.52
CA GLY A 78 6.29 7.21 -19.13
C GLY A 78 7.55 6.69 -18.42
N ARG A 79 7.47 5.55 -17.72
CA ARG A 79 8.62 5.03 -16.97
C ARG A 79 9.66 4.40 -17.88
N ALA A 80 10.93 4.75 -17.64
CA ALA A 80 12.04 4.04 -18.23
C ALA A 80 12.07 2.57 -17.76
N PRO A 81 12.60 1.62 -18.58
CA PRO A 81 12.59 0.18 -18.23
C PRO A 81 13.24 -0.12 -16.87
N LEU A 82 14.35 0.55 -16.52
CA LEU A 82 15.01 0.34 -15.24
C LEU A 82 14.15 0.82 -14.06
N GLU A 83 13.44 1.94 -14.22
CA GLU A 83 12.52 2.44 -13.19
C GLU A 83 11.30 1.51 -13.05
N ALA A 84 10.72 1.06 -14.17
CA ALA A 84 9.64 0.08 -14.20
C ALA A 84 10.04 -1.21 -13.46
N TYR A 85 11.24 -1.72 -13.76
CA TYR A 85 11.77 -2.90 -13.07
C TYR A 85 11.98 -2.64 -11.56
N PHE A 86 12.69 -1.58 -11.21
CA PHE A 86 13.00 -1.27 -9.80
C PHE A 86 11.74 -1.05 -8.95
N CYS A 87 10.78 -0.27 -9.46
CA CYS A 87 9.60 0.13 -8.71
C CYS A 87 8.52 -0.95 -8.62
N ASP A 88 8.26 -1.66 -9.72
CA ASP A 88 7.16 -2.61 -9.82
C ASP A 88 7.66 -4.07 -9.87
N ILE A 89 8.38 -4.46 -10.93
CA ILE A 89 8.63 -5.86 -11.25
C ILE A 89 9.62 -6.51 -10.26
N GLY A 90 10.76 -5.89 -10.03
CA GLY A 90 11.80 -6.40 -9.14
C GLY A 90 11.33 -6.43 -7.68
N SER A 91 10.62 -5.37 -7.27
CA SER A 91 10.00 -5.29 -5.93
C SER A 91 8.95 -6.37 -5.74
N LEU A 92 8.08 -6.61 -6.73
CA LEU A 92 7.12 -7.72 -6.73
C LEU A 92 7.80 -9.08 -6.61
N VAL A 93 8.85 -9.32 -7.39
CA VAL A 93 9.61 -10.58 -7.32
C VAL A 93 10.24 -10.78 -5.93
N MET A 94 10.65 -9.70 -5.27
CA MET A 94 11.11 -9.76 -3.87
C MET A 94 10.00 -10.20 -2.93
N GLU A 95 8.80 -9.62 -3.01
CA GLU A 95 7.64 -9.98 -2.20
C GLU A 95 7.23 -11.45 -2.38
N ILE A 96 7.12 -11.90 -3.64
CA ILE A 96 6.77 -13.30 -3.94
C ILE A 96 7.84 -14.25 -3.37
N ASN A 97 9.13 -13.92 -3.52
CA ASN A 97 10.22 -14.73 -2.97
C ASN A 97 10.18 -14.82 -1.44
N GLU A 98 9.83 -13.72 -0.77
CA GLU A 98 9.67 -13.70 0.68
C GLU A 98 8.51 -14.60 1.11
N ALA A 99 7.37 -14.52 0.43
CA ALA A 99 6.22 -15.40 0.67
C ALA A 99 6.57 -16.88 0.47
N ILE A 100 7.23 -17.25 -0.65
CA ILE A 100 7.65 -18.63 -0.91
C ILE A 100 8.55 -19.19 0.21
N ARG A 101 9.50 -18.37 0.68
CA ARG A 101 10.46 -18.81 1.73
C ARG A 101 9.84 -18.81 3.12
N GLY A 102 8.95 -17.86 3.39
CA GLY A 102 8.39 -17.64 4.73
C GLY A 102 7.17 -18.47 5.05
N LEU A 103 6.35 -18.83 4.05
CA LEU A 103 5.00 -19.37 4.22
C LEU A 103 4.90 -20.54 5.20
N ARG A 104 5.80 -21.53 5.11
CA ARG A 104 5.77 -22.69 6.01
C ARG A 104 6.01 -22.32 7.47
N ARG A 105 6.83 -21.28 7.73
CA ARG A 105 7.07 -20.76 9.06
C ARG A 105 5.88 -19.94 9.54
N TRP A 106 5.36 -19.06 8.71
CA TRP A 106 4.26 -18.16 9.05
C TRP A 106 2.96 -18.92 9.34
N ALA A 107 2.68 -19.96 8.55
CA ALA A 107 1.49 -20.80 8.71
C ALA A 107 1.56 -21.80 9.87
N LYS A 108 2.75 -21.95 10.49
CA LYS A 108 2.88 -22.86 11.63
C LYS A 108 1.99 -22.40 12.79
N PRO A 109 1.15 -23.30 13.35
CA PRO A 109 0.35 -22.95 14.52
C PRO A 109 1.23 -22.56 15.70
N GLU A 110 0.87 -21.49 16.38
CA GLU A 110 1.49 -21.12 17.65
C GLU A 110 0.99 -22.06 18.75
N THR A 111 1.88 -22.49 19.64
CA THR A 111 1.52 -23.41 20.74
C THR A 111 1.76 -22.69 22.05
N HIS A 112 0.74 -22.65 22.88
CA HIS A 112 0.74 -22.00 24.18
C HIS A 112 0.38 -22.99 25.28
N PHE A 113 0.95 -22.80 26.45
CA PHE A 113 0.48 -23.46 27.66
C PHE A 113 -0.85 -22.83 28.08
N SER A 114 -1.86 -23.66 28.30
CA SER A 114 -3.24 -23.19 28.56
C SER A 114 -3.47 -22.64 29.97
N GLY A 115 -2.49 -22.78 30.85
CA GLY A 115 -2.64 -22.45 32.28
C GLY A 115 -3.27 -23.57 33.13
N PHE A 116 -2.96 -23.58 34.42
CA PHE A 116 -3.45 -24.61 35.34
C PHE A 116 -4.98 -24.58 35.52
N HIS A 117 -5.60 -23.41 35.33
CA HIS A 117 -7.07 -23.26 35.39
C HIS A 117 -7.78 -24.01 34.22
N CYS A 118 -7.07 -24.35 33.15
CA CYS A 118 -7.60 -25.14 32.05
C CYS A 118 -7.36 -26.64 32.20
N PHE A 119 -6.65 -27.08 33.24
CA PHE A 119 -6.36 -28.51 33.44
C PHE A 119 -7.65 -29.35 33.37
N PRO A 120 -7.64 -30.56 32.76
CA PRO A 120 -6.51 -31.28 32.18
C PRO A 120 -6.11 -30.84 30.76
N SER A 121 -6.71 -29.83 30.18
CA SER A 121 -6.42 -29.28 28.86
C SER A 121 -5.25 -28.29 28.96
N VAL A 122 -4.03 -28.76 28.68
CA VAL A 122 -2.80 -27.97 28.92
C VAL A 122 -2.19 -27.37 27.65
N VAL A 123 -2.74 -27.71 26.47
CA VAL A 123 -2.21 -27.26 25.18
C VAL A 123 -3.25 -26.45 24.43
N THR A 124 -2.89 -25.22 24.09
CA THR A 124 -3.67 -24.37 23.18
C THR A 124 -2.88 -24.12 21.92
N LYS A 125 -3.55 -24.20 20.78
CA LYS A 125 -2.99 -23.82 19.47
C LYS A 125 -3.74 -22.65 18.89
N VAL A 126 -2.99 -21.72 18.29
CA VAL A 126 -3.55 -20.64 17.47
C VAL A 126 -3.24 -20.94 16.01
N TYR A 127 -4.27 -21.22 15.24
CA TYR A 127 -4.19 -21.44 13.80
C TYR A 127 -4.41 -20.10 13.08
N LYS A 128 -3.78 -19.96 11.92
CA LYS A 128 -3.97 -18.81 11.01
C LYS A 128 -4.78 -19.33 9.83
N LEU A 129 -6.08 -18.99 9.81
CA LEU A 129 -7.04 -19.51 8.83
C LEU A 129 -7.33 -18.43 7.77
N PRO A 130 -7.50 -18.81 6.49
CA PRO A 130 -7.89 -17.86 5.44
C PRO A 130 -9.26 -17.26 5.72
N TYR A 131 -9.49 -16.04 5.23
CA TYR A 131 -10.81 -15.40 5.26
C TYR A 131 -11.78 -16.03 4.26
N GLY A 132 -11.36 -16.24 3.02
CA GLY A 132 -12.21 -16.74 1.94
C GLY A 132 -11.96 -16.06 0.60
N VAL A 133 -12.96 -15.36 0.08
CA VAL A 133 -12.86 -14.59 -1.16
C VAL A 133 -12.45 -13.17 -0.86
N SER A 134 -11.35 -12.72 -1.48
CA SER A 134 -10.77 -11.40 -1.25
C SER A 134 -11.01 -10.46 -2.43
N LEU A 135 -11.30 -9.19 -2.16
CA LEU A 135 -11.26 -8.10 -3.13
C LEU A 135 -10.01 -7.27 -2.92
N ILE A 136 -9.22 -7.08 -3.97
CA ILE A 136 -8.03 -6.23 -4.01
C ILE A 136 -8.30 -5.07 -4.95
N ILE A 137 -8.43 -3.85 -4.41
CA ILE A 137 -8.62 -2.64 -5.22
C ILE A 137 -7.30 -1.91 -5.28
N SER A 138 -6.66 -1.91 -6.45
CA SER A 138 -5.31 -1.41 -6.64
C SER A 138 -5.26 -0.04 -7.33
N PRO A 139 -4.24 0.79 -7.01
CA PRO A 139 -4.07 2.12 -7.56
C PRO A 139 -3.32 2.09 -8.89
N PHE A 140 -3.16 3.27 -9.48
CA PHE A 140 -2.48 3.45 -10.77
C PHE A 140 -0.97 3.64 -10.68
N ASN A 141 -0.45 4.06 -9.53
CA ASN A 141 0.92 4.57 -9.43
C ASN A 141 2.01 3.49 -9.38
N PHE A 142 1.71 2.31 -8.86
CA PHE A 142 2.52 1.08 -8.95
C PHE A 142 1.59 -0.08 -9.29
N PRO A 143 1.00 -0.09 -10.50
CA PRO A 143 -0.14 -0.94 -10.82
C PRO A 143 0.19 -2.43 -10.77
N VAL A 144 1.43 -2.81 -11.09
CA VAL A 144 1.86 -4.22 -11.06
C VAL A 144 2.18 -4.66 -9.64
N LEU A 145 2.99 -3.90 -8.90
CA LEU A 145 3.39 -4.23 -7.53
C LEU A 145 2.18 -4.25 -6.58
N LEU A 146 1.36 -3.19 -6.60
CA LEU A 146 0.24 -3.04 -5.65
C LEU A 146 -0.99 -3.88 -6.02
N SER A 147 -1.01 -4.53 -7.19
CA SER A 147 -1.96 -5.58 -7.53
C SER A 147 -1.42 -6.96 -7.16
N LEU A 148 -0.29 -7.35 -7.73
CA LEU A 148 0.22 -8.71 -7.63
C LEU A 148 1.00 -8.99 -6.33
N GLY A 149 1.55 -7.97 -5.67
CA GLY A 149 2.16 -8.10 -4.34
C GLY A 149 1.11 -8.41 -3.28
N VAL A 150 -0.03 -7.71 -3.33
CA VAL A 150 -1.18 -7.99 -2.46
C VAL A 150 -1.81 -9.35 -2.80
N LEU A 151 -1.90 -9.71 -4.10
CA LEU A 151 -2.32 -11.04 -4.53
C LEU A 151 -1.41 -12.13 -3.95
N ALA A 152 -0.09 -11.94 -3.95
CA ALA A 152 0.85 -12.90 -3.38
C ALA A 152 0.59 -13.13 -1.88
N ALA A 153 0.23 -12.08 -1.13
CA ALA A 153 -0.18 -12.19 0.27
C ALA A 153 -1.52 -12.94 0.42
N ALA A 154 -2.51 -12.68 -0.46
CA ALA A 154 -3.79 -13.39 -0.47
C ALA A 154 -3.60 -14.89 -0.77
N ILE A 155 -2.78 -15.24 -1.77
CA ILE A 155 -2.39 -16.63 -2.09
C ILE A 155 -1.69 -17.29 -0.91
N ALA A 156 -0.72 -16.61 -0.29
CA ALA A 156 -0.03 -17.12 0.89
C ALA A 156 -1.01 -17.38 2.05
N GLY A 157 -1.98 -16.48 2.26
CA GLY A 157 -3.07 -16.64 3.23
C GLY A 157 -4.01 -17.80 2.93
N GLY A 158 -4.12 -18.25 1.66
CA GLY A 158 -5.00 -19.34 1.23
C GLY A 158 -6.37 -18.87 0.77
N ASN A 159 -6.48 -17.63 0.31
CA ASN A 159 -7.70 -17.03 -0.21
C ASN A 159 -7.79 -17.17 -1.74
N THR A 160 -8.98 -17.02 -2.28
CA THR A 160 -9.22 -16.64 -3.67
C THR A 160 -9.22 -15.12 -3.79
N ALA A 161 -9.05 -14.56 -4.98
CA ALA A 161 -8.96 -13.12 -5.12
C ALA A 161 -9.57 -12.58 -6.42
N VAL A 162 -10.31 -11.49 -6.29
CA VAL A 162 -10.69 -10.59 -7.37
C VAL A 162 -9.82 -9.34 -7.25
N ILE A 163 -9.08 -8.99 -8.30
CA ILE A 163 -8.32 -7.75 -8.40
C ILE A 163 -9.13 -6.76 -9.21
N LYS A 164 -9.56 -5.66 -8.59
CA LYS A 164 -10.12 -4.51 -9.28
C LYS A 164 -8.99 -3.53 -9.60
N ALA A 165 -8.42 -3.65 -10.78
CA ALA A 165 -7.34 -2.80 -11.24
C ALA A 165 -7.79 -1.37 -11.57
N SER A 166 -6.87 -0.41 -11.53
CA SER A 166 -7.16 1.00 -11.81
C SER A 166 -7.49 1.25 -13.28
N SER A 167 -8.57 1.96 -13.56
CA SER A 167 -8.87 2.42 -14.92
C SER A 167 -7.92 3.48 -15.46
N LYS A 168 -7.13 4.11 -14.60
CA LYS A 168 -6.13 5.12 -15.01
C LYS A 168 -4.88 4.49 -15.61
N SER A 169 -4.49 3.30 -15.15
CA SER A 169 -3.38 2.50 -15.70
C SER A 169 -3.93 1.41 -16.63
N TYR A 170 -4.40 1.85 -17.78
CA TYR A 170 -5.14 1.01 -18.72
C TYR A 170 -4.28 -0.12 -19.33
N HIS A 171 -3.08 0.20 -19.83
CA HIS A 171 -2.17 -0.77 -20.44
C HIS A 171 -1.69 -1.79 -19.41
N CYS A 172 -1.36 -1.33 -18.20
CA CYS A 172 -1.00 -2.22 -17.10
C CYS A 172 -2.17 -3.13 -16.70
N THR A 173 -3.41 -2.61 -16.70
CA THR A 173 -4.60 -3.43 -16.39
C THR A 173 -4.79 -4.53 -17.43
N ALA A 174 -4.63 -4.23 -18.72
CA ALA A 174 -4.73 -5.22 -19.79
C ALA A 174 -3.61 -6.29 -19.67
N ALA A 175 -2.36 -5.86 -19.45
CA ALA A 175 -1.25 -6.79 -19.26
C ALA A 175 -1.43 -7.68 -18.02
N LEU A 176 -2.00 -7.15 -16.94
CA LEU A 176 -2.33 -7.93 -15.73
C LEU A 176 -3.45 -8.96 -16.00
N GLN A 177 -4.47 -8.61 -16.81
CA GLN A 177 -5.52 -9.54 -17.20
C GLN A 177 -4.93 -10.71 -17.97
N GLU A 178 -4.16 -10.44 -19.04
CA GLU A 178 -3.52 -11.47 -19.86
C GLU A 178 -2.62 -12.39 -19.02
N LEU A 179 -1.74 -11.81 -18.18
CA LEU A 179 -0.86 -12.57 -17.32
C LEU A 179 -1.63 -13.48 -16.35
N ILE A 180 -2.68 -12.98 -15.72
CA ILE A 180 -3.45 -13.75 -14.73
C ILE A 180 -4.28 -14.84 -15.40
N GLU A 181 -4.91 -14.58 -16.54
CA GLU A 181 -5.70 -15.57 -17.30
C GLU A 181 -4.84 -16.72 -17.84
N GLU A 182 -3.54 -16.46 -18.16
CA GLU A 182 -2.61 -17.51 -18.53
C GLU A 182 -2.29 -18.48 -17.38
N VAL A 183 -2.24 -17.96 -16.14
CA VAL A 183 -1.70 -18.68 -14.98
C VAL A 183 -2.76 -19.30 -14.10
N PHE A 184 -3.88 -18.59 -13.92
CA PHE A 184 -4.90 -18.96 -12.95
C PHE A 184 -6.29 -19.06 -13.59
N PRO A 185 -7.08 -20.08 -13.21
CA PRO A 185 -8.47 -20.10 -13.59
C PRO A 185 -9.25 -18.98 -12.87
N PRO A 186 -10.28 -18.37 -13.50
CA PRO A 186 -11.00 -17.22 -12.96
C PRO A 186 -11.75 -17.50 -11.64
N GLU A 187 -12.06 -18.76 -11.36
CA GLU A 187 -12.58 -19.21 -10.07
C GLU A 187 -11.55 -19.18 -8.93
N TYR A 188 -10.28 -18.97 -9.24
CA TYR A 188 -9.24 -18.79 -8.25
C TYR A 188 -8.75 -17.35 -8.17
N VAL A 189 -8.35 -16.75 -9.30
CA VAL A 189 -7.93 -15.36 -9.40
C VAL A 189 -8.55 -14.73 -10.66
N ALA A 190 -9.16 -13.57 -10.51
CA ALA A 190 -9.72 -12.81 -11.63
C ALA A 190 -9.25 -11.35 -11.55
N VAL A 191 -9.02 -10.72 -12.72
CA VAL A 191 -8.73 -9.28 -12.83
C VAL A 191 -9.89 -8.58 -13.52
N ILE A 192 -10.43 -7.56 -12.86
CA ILE A 192 -11.56 -6.75 -13.32
C ILE A 192 -11.03 -5.34 -13.65
N GLY A 193 -11.13 -4.94 -14.91
CA GLY A 193 -10.91 -3.57 -15.40
C GLY A 193 -12.14 -2.68 -15.14
N GLY A 194 -12.10 -1.46 -15.67
CA GLY A 194 -13.21 -0.51 -15.64
C GLY A 194 -13.11 0.58 -14.57
N GLY A 195 -14.02 1.55 -14.62
CA GLY A 195 -14.04 2.76 -13.83
C GLY A 195 -14.53 2.60 -12.39
N HIS A 196 -14.91 3.74 -11.79
CA HIS A 196 -15.46 3.78 -10.43
C HIS A 196 -16.81 3.05 -10.33
N ASP A 197 -17.62 3.11 -11.38
CA ASP A 197 -18.87 2.38 -11.50
C ASP A 197 -18.67 0.86 -11.34
N VAL A 198 -17.65 0.30 -11.99
CA VAL A 198 -17.30 -1.12 -11.83
C VAL A 198 -16.74 -1.42 -10.44
N ALA A 199 -16.01 -0.49 -9.84
CA ALA A 199 -15.56 -0.64 -8.45
C ALA A 199 -16.75 -0.69 -7.48
N ASP A 200 -17.79 0.14 -7.71
CA ASP A 200 -19.02 0.12 -6.91
C ASP A 200 -19.79 -1.18 -7.08
N LEU A 201 -19.82 -1.74 -8.30
CA LEU A 201 -20.40 -3.07 -8.54
C LEU A 201 -19.65 -4.16 -7.76
N CYS A 202 -18.31 -4.10 -7.71
CA CYS A 202 -17.52 -5.01 -6.87
C CYS A 202 -17.83 -4.82 -5.38
N LEU A 203 -17.89 -3.58 -4.90
CA LEU A 203 -18.18 -3.27 -3.50
C LEU A 203 -19.61 -3.61 -3.07
N ALA A 204 -20.53 -3.79 -4.02
CA ALA A 204 -21.89 -4.28 -3.76
C ALA A 204 -21.93 -5.80 -3.48
N GLU A 205 -20.89 -6.55 -3.86
CA GLU A 205 -20.78 -7.98 -3.59
C GLU A 205 -20.27 -8.29 -2.19
N ARG A 206 -20.54 -9.50 -1.72
CA ARG A 206 -20.03 -9.99 -0.44
C ARG A 206 -18.64 -10.59 -0.62
N PHE A 207 -17.63 -9.89 -0.14
CA PHE A 207 -16.26 -10.40 0.06
C PHE A 207 -16.03 -10.72 1.53
N ASP A 208 -15.04 -11.58 1.80
CA ASP A 208 -14.65 -11.94 3.17
C ASP A 208 -13.45 -11.11 3.65
N LYS A 209 -12.68 -10.53 2.70
CA LYS A 209 -11.61 -9.56 2.94
C LYS A 209 -11.57 -8.53 1.82
N ILE A 210 -11.37 -7.25 2.16
CA ILE A 210 -11.11 -6.19 1.19
C ILE A 210 -9.76 -5.56 1.51
N PHE A 211 -8.90 -5.46 0.51
CA PHE A 211 -7.65 -4.70 0.57
C PHE A 211 -7.73 -3.55 -0.45
N TYR A 212 -7.61 -2.34 0.02
CA TYR A 212 -7.69 -1.14 -0.81
C TYR A 212 -6.44 -0.28 -0.67
N THR A 213 -5.88 0.16 -1.80
CA THR A 213 -4.82 1.17 -1.83
C THR A 213 -5.29 2.36 -2.66
N GLY A 214 -5.23 3.57 -2.09
CA GLY A 214 -5.63 4.79 -2.78
C GLY A 214 -5.87 5.98 -1.86
N SER A 215 -6.82 6.86 -2.24
CA SER A 215 -7.10 8.07 -1.47
C SER A 215 -7.97 7.80 -0.22
N PRO A 216 -7.82 8.61 0.86
CA PRO A 216 -8.65 8.51 2.06
C PRO A 216 -10.16 8.61 1.77
N LYS A 217 -10.55 9.49 0.85
CA LYS A 217 -11.96 9.66 0.47
C LYS A 217 -12.59 8.36 -0.06
N ILE A 218 -11.90 7.64 -0.93
CA ILE A 218 -12.40 6.35 -1.45
C ILE A 218 -12.23 5.25 -0.39
N GLY A 219 -11.20 5.32 0.47
CA GLY A 219 -11.05 4.41 1.60
C GLY A 219 -12.25 4.42 2.54
N ILE A 220 -12.81 5.61 2.83
CA ILE A 220 -14.06 5.75 3.60
C ILE A 220 -15.23 5.05 2.88
N HIS A 221 -15.39 5.26 1.57
CA HIS A 221 -16.42 4.59 0.77
C HIS A 221 -16.29 3.05 0.80
N VAL A 222 -15.06 2.53 0.73
CA VAL A 222 -14.79 1.09 0.89
C VAL A 222 -15.20 0.58 2.27
N LEU A 223 -14.91 1.34 3.35
CA LEU A 223 -15.32 0.98 4.70
C LEU A 223 -16.85 0.97 4.86
N GLU A 224 -17.55 1.95 4.29
CA GLU A 224 -19.02 2.00 4.30
C GLU A 224 -19.64 0.80 3.59
N ALA A 225 -19.05 0.39 2.46
CA ALA A 225 -19.49 -0.81 1.75
C ALA A 225 -19.20 -2.10 2.56
N ALA A 226 -17.99 -2.22 3.11
CA ALA A 226 -17.57 -3.36 3.92
C ALA A 226 -18.42 -3.53 5.19
N ALA A 227 -18.85 -2.44 5.81
CA ALA A 227 -19.68 -2.46 7.02
C ALA A 227 -21.01 -3.21 6.83
N LYS A 228 -21.58 -3.20 5.62
CA LYS A 228 -22.85 -3.90 5.32
C LYS A 228 -22.77 -5.41 5.52
N ASN A 229 -21.58 -5.98 5.29
CA ASN A 229 -21.31 -7.41 5.41
C ASN A 229 -20.36 -7.77 6.56
N LEU A 230 -19.94 -6.78 7.38
CA LEU A 230 -18.91 -6.93 8.39
C LEU A 230 -17.58 -7.48 7.81
N THR A 231 -17.27 -7.10 6.57
CA THR A 231 -16.08 -7.55 5.87
C THR A 231 -14.82 -6.96 6.50
N SER A 232 -13.83 -7.81 6.78
CA SER A 232 -12.51 -7.35 7.24
C SER A 232 -11.83 -6.50 6.18
N THR A 233 -11.29 -5.35 6.55
CA THR A 233 -10.63 -4.42 5.62
C THR A 233 -9.18 -4.17 6.00
N ALA A 234 -8.35 -3.91 4.99
CA ALA A 234 -7.05 -3.26 5.13
C ALA A 234 -6.99 -2.10 4.12
N LEU A 235 -6.52 -0.95 4.56
CA LEU A 235 -6.47 0.27 3.76
C LEU A 235 -5.06 0.84 3.80
N GLU A 236 -4.46 1.05 2.63
CA GLU A 236 -3.19 1.76 2.44
C GLU A 236 -3.49 3.09 1.73
N LEU A 237 -3.37 4.18 2.49
CA LEU A 237 -3.80 5.51 2.07
C LEU A 237 -2.63 6.48 2.11
N GLY A 238 -2.62 7.51 1.24
CA GLY A 238 -1.54 8.50 1.20
C GLY A 238 -1.51 9.47 2.39
N GLY A 239 -2.62 9.53 3.14
CA GLY A 239 -2.84 10.58 4.14
C GLY A 239 -3.46 11.83 3.50
N GLU A 240 -4.01 12.71 4.32
CA GLU A 240 -4.65 13.94 3.84
C GLU A 240 -3.63 15.04 3.55
N THR A 241 -2.63 15.18 4.43
CA THR A 241 -1.61 16.25 4.35
C THR A 241 -0.29 15.80 3.71
N GLY A 242 -0.19 14.52 3.30
CA GLY A 242 1.05 13.94 2.77
C GLY A 242 2.17 13.83 3.82
N ASN A 243 3.37 13.54 3.35
CA ASN A 243 4.49 13.14 4.20
C ASN A 243 5.47 14.29 4.42
N TRP A 244 5.84 14.50 5.67
CA TRP A 244 6.81 15.51 6.07
C TRP A 244 8.25 14.99 6.00
N CYS A 245 9.15 15.84 5.48
CA CYS A 245 10.59 15.67 5.60
C CYS A 245 11.16 16.87 6.37
N ILE A 246 11.78 16.62 7.53
CA ILE A 246 12.30 17.66 8.41
C ILE A 246 13.82 17.65 8.37
N ILE A 247 14.43 18.78 8.03
CA ILE A 247 15.88 18.97 7.91
C ILE A 247 16.35 19.95 8.99
N ARG A 248 17.10 19.42 9.97
CA ARG A 248 17.70 20.22 11.03
C ARG A 248 18.95 20.92 10.54
N LYS A 249 19.38 21.96 11.26
CA LYS A 249 20.57 22.75 10.93
C LYS A 249 21.88 21.96 10.91
N ASP A 250 21.94 20.83 11.63
CA ASP A 250 23.09 19.95 11.72
C ASP A 250 23.11 18.83 10.68
N ALA A 251 22.08 18.73 9.81
CA ALA A 251 21.97 17.71 8.79
C ALA A 251 23.08 17.78 7.74
N ASP A 252 23.38 16.64 7.11
CA ASP A 252 24.16 16.61 5.87
C ASP A 252 23.25 17.04 4.71
N LEU A 253 23.34 18.32 4.35
CA LEU A 253 22.44 18.93 3.36
C LEU A 253 22.61 18.33 1.97
N LYS A 254 23.84 17.98 1.58
CA LYS A 254 24.13 17.42 0.27
C LYS A 254 23.57 16.00 0.14
N ASP A 255 23.71 15.17 1.17
CA ASP A 255 23.12 13.82 1.18
C ASP A 255 21.60 13.88 1.24
N ALA A 256 21.02 14.75 2.08
CA ALA A 256 19.58 14.98 2.14
C ALA A 256 19.00 15.41 0.78
N ALA A 257 19.59 16.42 0.16
CA ALA A 257 19.19 16.94 -1.14
C ALA A 257 19.24 15.86 -2.24
N ARG A 258 20.31 15.06 -2.28
CA ARG A 258 20.49 13.97 -3.23
C ARG A 258 19.40 12.90 -3.12
N LYS A 259 19.04 12.50 -1.90
CA LYS A 259 18.03 11.49 -1.61
C LYS A 259 16.63 12.01 -1.90
N ILE A 260 16.33 13.24 -1.47
CA ILE A 260 15.05 13.89 -1.74
C ILE A 260 14.83 14.04 -3.24
N ALA A 261 15.85 14.52 -3.97
CA ALA A 261 15.77 14.67 -5.42
C ALA A 261 15.47 13.33 -6.12
N PHE A 262 16.16 12.26 -5.75
CA PHE A 262 15.95 10.93 -6.35
C PHE A 262 14.48 10.47 -6.21
N PHE A 263 13.93 10.49 -4.99
CA PHE A 263 12.56 10.02 -4.79
C PHE A 263 11.50 10.99 -5.32
N LYS A 264 11.81 12.29 -5.43
CA LYS A 264 10.90 13.26 -6.02
C LYS A 264 10.83 13.15 -7.54
N LEU A 265 11.90 12.74 -8.18
CA LEU A 265 11.94 12.44 -9.61
C LEU A 265 11.25 11.13 -9.95
N LEU A 266 11.42 10.11 -9.10
CA LEU A 266 10.85 8.78 -9.29
C LEU A 266 9.34 8.86 -9.47
N ASN A 267 8.82 8.23 -10.53
CA ASN A 267 7.39 8.25 -10.91
C ASN A 267 6.77 9.66 -10.94
N SER A 268 7.56 10.66 -11.28
CA SER A 268 7.13 12.08 -11.26
C SER A 268 6.49 12.50 -9.92
N GLY A 269 7.02 11.95 -8.81
CA GLY A 269 6.51 12.24 -7.47
C GLY A 269 5.22 11.52 -7.07
N GLN A 270 4.65 10.68 -7.93
CA GLN A 270 3.37 9.98 -7.70
C GLN A 270 3.57 8.71 -6.83
N ILE A 271 4.01 8.91 -5.59
CA ILE A 271 4.33 7.84 -4.61
C ILE A 271 3.67 8.18 -3.27
N CYS A 272 2.91 7.25 -2.70
CA CYS A 272 2.18 7.45 -1.43
C CYS A 272 3.09 7.79 -0.23
N ILE A 273 4.34 7.32 -0.23
CA ILE A 273 5.36 7.63 0.77
C ILE A 273 6.33 8.74 0.33
N ASN A 274 6.11 9.40 -0.82
CA ASN A 274 7.00 10.46 -1.28
C ASN A 274 6.98 11.68 -0.34
N ILE A 275 8.04 12.45 -0.39
CA ILE A 275 8.14 13.72 0.32
C ILE A 275 7.11 14.68 -0.29
N ASN A 276 6.04 14.99 0.45
CA ASN A 276 5.07 15.98 0.01
C ASN A 276 5.62 17.39 0.22
N GLN A 277 6.17 17.66 1.39
CA GLN A 277 6.79 18.92 1.78
C GLN A 277 8.06 18.73 2.59
N VAL A 278 8.97 19.69 2.50
CA VAL A 278 10.19 19.77 3.31
C VAL A 278 10.07 20.92 4.30
N ALA A 279 10.24 20.62 5.58
CA ALA A 279 10.56 21.65 6.57
C ALA A 279 12.08 21.73 6.74
N VAL A 280 12.67 22.90 6.56
CA VAL A 280 14.11 23.10 6.65
C VAL A 280 14.45 24.21 7.66
N ALA A 281 15.47 23.95 8.49
CA ALA A 281 15.95 24.98 9.42
C ALA A 281 16.38 26.24 8.65
N GLU A 282 15.89 27.41 9.08
CA GLU A 282 16.14 28.70 8.41
C GLU A 282 17.63 28.97 8.22
N GLU A 283 18.44 28.60 9.22
CA GLU A 283 19.89 28.81 9.26
C GLU A 283 20.65 28.15 8.10
N VAL A 284 20.06 27.09 7.52
CA VAL A 284 20.68 26.30 6.43
C VAL A 284 19.79 26.22 5.18
N SER A 285 18.67 26.92 5.16
CA SER A 285 17.67 26.83 4.09
C SER A 285 18.23 27.14 2.70
N GLN A 286 19.00 28.23 2.59
CA GLN A 286 19.57 28.64 1.31
C GLN A 286 20.63 27.65 0.79
N ASP A 287 21.43 27.08 1.70
CA ASP A 287 22.42 26.08 1.34
C ASP A 287 21.75 24.78 0.89
N PHE A 288 20.71 24.34 1.61
CA PHE A 288 19.90 23.19 1.22
C PHE A 288 19.24 23.37 -0.14
N LEU A 289 18.63 24.52 -0.41
CA LEU A 289 17.97 24.80 -1.70
C LEU A 289 18.97 24.77 -2.86
N ARG A 290 20.20 25.29 -2.68
CA ARG A 290 21.25 25.17 -3.70
C ARG A 290 21.65 23.73 -3.97
N GLU A 291 21.86 22.93 -2.90
CA GLU A 291 22.18 21.51 -3.03
C GLU A 291 21.04 20.73 -3.69
N LEU A 292 19.79 21.06 -3.39
CA LEU A 292 18.62 20.39 -3.96
C LEU A 292 18.47 20.69 -5.46
N GLN A 293 18.64 21.96 -5.88
CA GLN A 293 18.62 22.33 -7.30
C GLN A 293 19.76 21.64 -8.06
N ALA A 294 20.96 21.63 -7.48
CA ALA A 294 22.11 20.93 -8.07
C ALA A 294 21.88 19.40 -8.16
N ALA A 295 21.19 18.81 -7.17
CA ALA A 295 20.86 17.41 -7.18
C ALA A 295 19.82 17.05 -8.26
N PHE A 296 18.80 17.88 -8.47
CA PHE A 296 17.86 17.72 -9.58
C PHE A 296 18.59 17.80 -10.92
N GLN A 297 19.36 18.88 -11.15
CA GLN A 297 20.11 19.06 -12.39
C GLN A 297 21.07 17.89 -12.69
N LYS A 298 21.75 17.39 -11.66
CA LYS A 298 22.67 16.26 -11.79
C LYS A 298 21.97 14.96 -12.16
N GLN A 299 20.76 14.72 -11.65
CA GLN A 299 20.05 13.44 -11.81
C GLN A 299 19.23 13.39 -13.09
N ILE A 300 18.61 14.50 -13.51
CA ILE A 300 17.67 14.50 -14.64
C ILE A 300 18.12 15.40 -15.80
N GLY A 301 19.19 16.21 -15.62
CA GLY A 301 19.67 17.19 -16.59
C GLY A 301 19.14 18.59 -16.39
N GLU A 302 19.59 19.52 -17.24
CA GLU A 302 19.16 20.93 -17.20
C GLU A 302 17.72 21.11 -17.68
N ASP A 303 17.30 20.30 -18.64
CA ASP A 303 15.94 20.24 -19.16
C ASP A 303 15.31 18.88 -18.87
N PRO A 304 14.58 18.74 -17.76
CA PRO A 304 13.89 17.51 -17.40
C PRO A 304 12.88 17.04 -18.45
N LEU A 305 12.25 17.97 -19.19
CA LEU A 305 11.24 17.63 -20.19
C LEU A 305 11.82 17.09 -21.49
N ALA A 306 13.10 17.32 -21.75
CA ALA A 306 13.84 16.71 -22.86
C ALA A 306 14.42 15.33 -22.51
N ASN A 307 14.38 14.92 -21.24
CA ASN A 307 14.92 13.64 -20.81
C ASN A 307 13.89 12.52 -21.04
N PRO A 308 14.19 11.52 -21.93
CA PRO A 308 13.25 10.44 -22.26
C PRO A 308 13.02 9.47 -21.10
N GLU A 309 13.85 9.49 -20.05
CA GLU A 309 13.68 8.65 -18.86
C GLU A 309 12.80 9.29 -17.78
N TYR A 310 12.41 10.58 -17.96
CA TYR A 310 11.60 11.28 -16.97
C TYR A 310 10.11 10.95 -17.14
N PRO A 311 9.46 10.31 -16.14
CA PRO A 311 8.07 9.91 -16.22
C PRO A 311 7.10 11.09 -16.27
N HIS A 312 5.85 10.82 -16.65
CA HIS A 312 4.79 11.81 -16.73
C HIS A 312 3.69 11.59 -15.67
N LEU A 313 2.83 12.58 -15.50
CA LEU A 313 1.64 12.47 -14.67
C LEU A 313 0.60 11.57 -15.37
N ILE A 314 -0.09 10.75 -14.58
CA ILE A 314 -0.99 9.70 -15.07
C ILE A 314 -2.14 10.20 -15.94
N SER A 315 -2.54 11.46 -15.82
CA SER A 315 -3.71 11.97 -16.53
C SER A 315 -3.65 13.47 -16.72
N ARG A 316 -4.44 13.95 -17.68
CA ARG A 316 -4.64 15.38 -17.92
C ARG A 316 -5.16 16.10 -16.65
N ASP A 317 -6.07 15.52 -15.91
CA ASP A 317 -6.59 16.08 -14.65
C ASP A 317 -5.47 16.25 -13.60
N ALA A 318 -4.57 15.25 -13.46
CA ALA A 318 -3.43 15.36 -12.56
C ALA A 318 -2.46 16.46 -13.00
N TYR A 319 -2.20 16.55 -14.30
CA TYR A 319 -1.35 17.58 -14.88
C TYR A 319 -1.94 18.99 -14.65
N ASP A 320 -3.23 19.19 -14.96
CA ASP A 320 -3.89 20.48 -14.82
C ASP A 320 -3.96 20.94 -13.35
N LYS A 321 -4.16 20.02 -12.40
CA LYS A 321 -4.07 20.31 -10.96
C LYS A 321 -2.67 20.73 -10.54
N CYS A 322 -1.64 20.08 -11.07
CA CYS A 322 -0.24 20.43 -10.81
C CYS A 322 0.09 21.83 -11.35
N CYS A 323 -0.34 22.16 -12.59
CA CYS A 323 -0.21 23.49 -13.19
C CYS A 323 -0.91 24.56 -12.35
N ALA A 324 -2.17 24.33 -11.97
CA ALA A 324 -2.94 25.28 -11.17
C ALA A 324 -2.30 25.55 -9.80
N ALA A 325 -1.72 24.53 -9.18
CA ALA A 325 -0.98 24.68 -7.93
C ALA A 325 0.31 25.49 -8.14
N ALA A 326 1.10 25.19 -9.19
CA ALA A 326 2.31 25.94 -9.52
C ALA A 326 2.00 27.41 -9.87
N ASP A 327 0.95 27.67 -10.67
CA ASP A 327 0.56 29.02 -11.07
C ASP A 327 0.17 29.93 -9.88
N ARG A 328 -0.49 29.34 -8.87
CA ARG A 328 -0.86 30.07 -7.65
C ARG A 328 0.36 30.57 -6.88
N TYR A 329 1.50 29.87 -6.99
CA TYR A 329 2.74 30.18 -6.28
C TYR A 329 3.88 30.62 -7.20
N ARG A 330 3.57 31.04 -8.42
CA ARG A 330 4.53 31.37 -9.50
C ARG A 330 5.69 32.26 -9.06
N GLU A 331 5.43 33.29 -8.27
CA GLU A 331 6.45 34.23 -7.79
C GLU A 331 7.43 33.64 -6.77
N ARG A 332 7.09 32.46 -6.21
CA ARG A 332 7.91 31.74 -5.21
C ARG A 332 8.55 30.47 -5.78
N ILE A 333 8.42 30.23 -7.08
CA ILE A 333 9.08 29.11 -7.74
C ILE A 333 10.56 29.41 -7.94
N LEU A 334 11.43 28.54 -7.42
CA LEU A 334 12.87 28.65 -7.58
C LEU A 334 13.40 27.88 -8.81
N CYS A 335 12.75 26.80 -9.21
CA CYS A 335 13.03 26.05 -10.43
C CYS A 335 11.79 25.29 -10.89
N GLY A 336 11.72 24.91 -12.16
CA GLY A 336 10.59 24.23 -12.74
C GLY A 336 9.39 25.12 -13.01
N GLY A 337 8.18 24.70 -12.68
CA GLY A 337 6.95 25.49 -12.71
C GLY A 337 6.21 25.51 -14.04
N THR A 338 6.78 24.97 -15.12
CA THR A 338 6.09 24.92 -16.43
C THR A 338 6.29 23.55 -17.05
N GLY A 339 5.20 22.84 -17.27
CA GLY A 339 5.19 21.50 -17.85
C GLY A 339 4.86 21.49 -19.34
N ASN A 340 4.86 20.28 -19.91
CA ASN A 340 4.43 20.04 -21.28
C ASN A 340 3.04 19.37 -21.29
N PRO A 341 1.99 20.06 -21.79
CA PRO A 341 0.63 19.52 -21.79
C PRO A 341 0.42 18.36 -22.78
N GLU A 342 1.30 18.19 -23.77
CA GLU A 342 1.20 17.11 -24.76
C GLU A 342 1.72 15.79 -24.20
N THR A 343 2.83 15.85 -23.45
CA THR A 343 3.46 14.69 -22.82
C THR A 343 3.00 14.46 -21.38
N LEU A 344 2.25 15.37 -20.78
CA LEU A 344 1.85 15.41 -19.38
C LEU A 344 3.04 15.39 -18.40
N GLN A 345 4.24 15.72 -18.87
CA GLN A 345 5.42 15.86 -18.02
C GLN A 345 5.40 17.23 -17.31
N PHE A 346 5.72 17.22 -16.04
CA PHE A 346 5.89 18.43 -15.23
C PHE A 346 7.24 18.36 -14.50
N PRO A 347 8.11 19.38 -14.63
CA PRO A 347 9.45 19.30 -14.08
C PRO A 347 9.42 19.33 -12.54
N PRO A 348 10.47 18.82 -11.86
CA PRO A 348 10.60 18.99 -10.42
C PRO A 348 10.61 20.48 -10.07
N THR A 349 9.69 20.86 -9.20
CA THR A 349 9.38 22.29 -8.95
C THR A 349 9.49 22.61 -7.47
N ILE A 350 10.43 23.49 -7.11
CA ILE A 350 10.62 23.95 -5.74
C ILE A 350 9.85 25.25 -5.53
N VAL A 351 8.98 25.28 -4.53
CA VAL A 351 8.26 26.49 -4.09
C VAL A 351 8.79 26.92 -2.72
N PHE A 352 9.35 28.12 -2.62
CA PHE A 352 9.96 28.67 -1.39
C PHE A 352 9.85 30.20 -1.29
N PRO A 353 9.59 30.77 -0.12
CA PRO A 353 9.16 30.08 1.11
C PRO A 353 7.66 29.76 1.09
N VAL A 354 7.27 28.70 1.77
CA VAL A 354 5.87 28.34 2.00
C VAL A 354 5.59 28.30 3.50
N SER A 355 4.44 28.83 3.92
CA SER A 355 4.02 28.73 5.32
C SER A 355 3.42 27.34 5.60
N VAL A 356 3.55 26.90 6.86
CA VAL A 356 3.02 25.63 7.31
C VAL A 356 1.49 25.51 7.11
N ASP A 357 0.76 26.61 7.06
CA ASP A 357 -0.71 26.63 6.94
C ASP A 357 -1.22 26.84 5.51
N GLU A 358 -0.33 26.90 4.51
CA GLU A 358 -0.73 27.11 3.11
C GLU A 358 -1.23 25.81 2.45
N ASP A 359 -2.09 25.95 1.44
CA ASP A 359 -2.73 24.84 0.70
C ASP A 359 -1.74 23.77 0.21
N LEU A 360 -0.56 24.18 -0.27
CA LEU A 360 0.49 23.26 -0.74
C LEU A 360 1.01 22.30 0.35
N VAL A 361 0.76 22.60 1.61
CA VAL A 361 1.29 21.87 2.77
C VAL A 361 0.17 21.18 3.54
N THR A 362 -1.08 21.53 3.26
CA THR A 362 -2.26 20.98 3.94
C THR A 362 -2.94 19.86 3.16
N HIS A 363 -2.48 19.60 1.91
CA HIS A 363 -3.01 18.53 1.05
C HIS A 363 -1.89 17.71 0.42
N GLU A 364 -2.17 16.44 0.15
CA GLU A 364 -1.28 15.60 -0.62
C GLU A 364 -1.23 16.05 -2.08
N LEU A 365 -0.04 16.38 -2.58
CA LEU A 365 0.15 16.91 -3.94
C LEU A 365 0.26 15.80 -5.00
N PHE A 366 0.82 14.66 -4.64
CA PHE A 366 1.03 13.50 -5.51
C PHE A 366 1.64 13.85 -6.89
N SER A 367 2.61 14.73 -6.89
CA SER A 367 3.18 15.38 -8.07
C SER A 367 4.65 15.76 -7.84
N PRO A 368 5.39 16.25 -8.85
CA PRO A 368 6.77 16.72 -8.69
C PRO A 368 6.90 18.09 -8.01
N LEU A 369 5.81 18.70 -7.54
CA LEU A 369 5.86 19.91 -6.72
C LEU A 369 6.46 19.61 -5.34
N LEU A 370 7.33 20.50 -4.85
CA LEU A 370 7.97 20.38 -3.55
C LEU A 370 7.94 21.73 -2.82
N PRO A 371 6.92 21.97 -1.98
CA PRO A 371 6.90 23.12 -1.09
C PRO A 371 7.96 22.97 0.01
N VAL A 372 8.68 24.06 0.29
CA VAL A 372 9.70 24.12 1.31
C VAL A 372 9.33 25.17 2.36
N VAL A 373 9.21 24.72 3.61
CA VAL A 373 8.78 25.49 4.77
C VAL A 373 9.99 25.82 5.61
N PRO A 374 10.45 27.08 5.69
CA PRO A 374 11.51 27.47 6.62
C PRO A 374 10.98 27.48 8.05
N PHE A 375 11.79 27.03 9.00
CA PHE A 375 11.47 27.14 10.43
C PHE A 375 12.75 27.45 11.24
N PRO A 376 12.67 28.27 12.31
CA PRO A 376 13.81 28.46 13.21
C PRO A 376 14.14 27.16 13.92
N ASP A 377 15.39 26.67 13.84
CA ASP A 377 15.76 25.36 14.41
C ASP A 377 15.46 25.25 15.91
N ALA A 378 15.58 26.36 16.65
CA ALA A 378 15.15 26.45 18.04
C ALA A 378 13.64 26.28 18.25
N GLY A 379 12.84 26.49 17.19
CA GLY A 379 11.37 26.34 17.19
C GLY A 379 10.88 24.95 16.75
N ILE A 380 11.74 23.96 16.64
CA ILE A 380 11.40 22.62 16.14
C ILE A 380 10.22 21.98 16.91
N GLU A 381 10.13 22.19 18.21
CA GLU A 381 9.02 21.65 19.02
C GLU A 381 7.66 22.25 18.64
N ALA A 382 7.62 23.53 18.25
CA ALA A 382 6.39 24.15 17.76
C ALA A 382 5.97 23.57 16.42
N LEU A 383 6.91 23.34 15.50
CA LEU A 383 6.68 22.67 14.23
C LEU A 383 6.12 21.25 14.44
N LEU A 384 6.79 20.43 15.27
CA LEU A 384 6.36 19.08 15.58
C LEU A 384 4.96 19.05 16.20
N ASN A 385 4.64 19.98 17.08
CA ASN A 385 3.30 20.13 17.67
C ASN A 385 2.25 20.51 16.60
N THR A 386 2.61 21.34 15.63
CA THR A 386 1.73 21.70 14.52
C THR A 386 1.46 20.48 13.63
N ILE A 387 2.49 19.74 13.26
CA ILE A 387 2.38 18.51 12.45
C ILE A 387 1.53 17.47 13.20
N SER A 388 1.75 17.27 14.51
CA SER A 388 1.03 16.27 15.31
C SER A 388 -0.47 16.55 15.47
N ARG A 389 -0.91 17.77 15.23
CA ARG A 389 -2.35 18.14 15.28
C ARG A 389 -3.07 17.92 13.96
N ARG A 390 -2.34 17.59 12.92
CA ARG A 390 -2.90 17.29 11.59
C ARG A 390 -3.15 15.81 11.44
N GLU A 391 -3.85 15.46 10.39
CA GLU A 391 -3.99 14.07 10.00
C GLU A 391 -2.62 13.44 9.68
N HIS A 392 -2.48 12.18 10.04
CA HIS A 392 -1.19 11.51 10.03
C HIS A 392 -0.78 11.09 8.64
N GLY A 393 0.42 11.46 8.23
CA GLY A 393 1.03 11.03 6.98
C GLY A 393 1.36 9.53 7.00
N LEU A 394 1.47 8.95 5.82
CA LEU A 394 1.94 7.56 5.67
C LEU A 394 3.42 7.43 6.03
N ALA A 395 4.20 8.51 5.86
CA ALA A 395 5.61 8.51 6.22
C ALA A 395 6.09 9.80 6.90
N LEU A 396 7.16 9.66 7.71
CA LEU A 396 7.88 10.77 8.33
C LEU A 396 9.39 10.59 8.12
N TYR A 397 10.08 11.67 7.70
CA TYR A 397 11.50 11.68 7.42
C TYR A 397 12.22 12.75 8.22
N LEU A 398 13.36 12.39 8.83
CA LEU A 398 14.18 13.31 9.64
C LEU A 398 15.62 13.29 9.18
N PHE A 399 16.22 14.43 8.93
CA PHE A 399 17.64 14.59 8.66
C PHE A 399 18.32 15.39 9.77
N THR A 400 19.26 14.76 10.47
CA THR A 400 20.03 15.34 11.59
C THR A 400 21.20 14.44 11.94
N LYS A 401 22.23 14.98 12.57
CA LYS A 401 23.30 14.22 13.23
C LYS A 401 22.93 13.79 14.65
N ASP A 402 21.91 14.41 15.26
CA ASP A 402 21.40 14.03 16.58
C ASP A 402 20.44 12.84 16.48
N ILE A 403 21.00 11.65 16.33
CA ILE A 403 20.22 10.39 16.21
C ILE A 403 19.40 10.08 17.47
N PRO A 404 19.87 10.32 18.72
CA PRO A 404 19.05 10.15 19.92
C PRO A 404 17.78 11.01 19.91
N TRP A 405 17.91 12.30 19.56
CA TRP A 405 16.76 13.18 19.40
C TRP A 405 15.80 12.67 18.30
N ALA A 406 16.32 12.32 17.14
CA ALA A 406 15.51 11.83 16.03
C ALA A 406 14.71 10.59 16.44
N LYS A 407 15.32 9.63 17.14
CA LYS A 407 14.61 8.44 17.66
C LYS A 407 13.50 8.82 18.65
N THR A 408 13.72 9.82 19.50
CA THR A 408 12.69 10.31 20.43
C THR A 408 11.51 10.92 19.66
N VAL A 409 11.77 11.71 18.62
CA VAL A 409 10.73 12.27 17.77
C VAL A 409 9.95 11.16 17.07
N MET A 410 10.63 10.18 16.45
CA MET A 410 10.00 9.05 15.78
C MET A 410 9.11 8.21 16.70
N GLN A 411 9.43 8.11 17.99
CA GLN A 411 8.60 7.39 18.97
C GLN A 411 7.40 8.19 19.47
N ARG A 412 7.42 9.51 19.33
CA ARG A 412 6.40 10.43 19.83
C ARG A 412 5.35 10.80 18.77
N MET A 413 5.76 10.85 17.50
CA MET A 413 4.89 11.20 16.39
C MET A 413 4.05 10.00 15.92
N GLN A 414 2.92 10.28 15.27
CA GLN A 414 2.09 9.25 14.63
C GLN A 414 2.31 9.31 13.11
N TYR A 415 2.62 8.18 12.50
CA TYR A 415 2.84 7.99 11.07
C TYR A 415 2.86 6.48 10.76
N GLY A 416 2.76 6.09 9.49
CA GLY A 416 2.84 4.68 9.10
C GLY A 416 4.26 4.12 9.20
N GLY A 417 5.20 4.68 8.44
CA GLY A 417 6.60 4.30 8.45
C GLY A 417 7.53 5.51 8.34
N GLY A 418 8.85 5.34 8.40
CA GLY A 418 9.73 6.49 8.26
C GLY A 418 11.21 6.17 8.29
N CYS A 419 12.03 7.21 8.08
CA CYS A 419 13.47 7.08 8.05
C CYS A 419 14.16 8.22 8.80
N ILE A 420 15.33 7.92 9.34
CA ILE A 420 16.29 8.91 9.84
C ILE A 420 17.48 8.93 8.87
N ASN A 421 17.80 10.12 8.33
CA ASN A 421 18.82 10.34 7.31
C ASN A 421 18.64 9.50 6.03
N GLU A 422 17.39 9.13 5.73
CA GLU A 422 17.00 8.42 4.52
C GLU A 422 15.53 8.79 4.19
N VAL A 423 15.09 8.48 2.98
CA VAL A 423 13.68 8.67 2.55
C VAL A 423 13.18 7.43 1.80
N CYS A 424 11.92 7.10 1.96
CA CYS A 424 11.19 6.02 1.26
C CYS A 424 11.76 4.59 1.41
N MET A 425 13.04 4.40 1.74
CA MET A 425 13.71 3.09 1.75
C MET A 425 13.19 2.11 2.81
N HIS A 426 12.42 2.58 3.80
CA HIS A 426 11.81 1.68 4.80
C HIS A 426 10.87 0.65 4.16
N MET A 427 10.24 0.96 3.02
CA MET A 427 9.40 0.02 2.28
C MET A 427 10.16 -1.18 1.71
N MET A 428 11.47 -1.05 1.47
CA MET A 428 12.32 -2.11 0.91
C MET A 428 12.84 -3.09 1.96
N VAL A 429 12.58 -2.82 3.24
CA VAL A 429 13.10 -3.64 4.35
C VAL A 429 12.22 -4.88 4.53
N LYS A 430 12.82 -6.06 4.44
CA LYS A 430 12.10 -7.34 4.59
C LYS A 430 11.74 -7.60 6.04
N GLY A 431 10.59 -8.28 6.24
CA GLY A 431 10.15 -8.75 7.55
C GLY A 431 9.59 -7.67 8.47
N VAL A 432 9.46 -6.42 7.99
CA VAL A 432 8.84 -5.33 8.73
C VAL A 432 7.48 -4.96 8.12
N PRO A 433 6.53 -4.41 8.91
CA PRO A 433 5.24 -4.00 8.37
C PRO A 433 5.38 -2.75 7.52
N PHE A 434 4.55 -2.67 6.49
CA PHE A 434 4.17 -1.42 5.84
C PHE A 434 2.72 -1.15 6.22
N ASN A 435 2.43 0.02 6.78
CA ASN A 435 1.11 0.34 7.33
C ASN A 435 0.90 1.84 7.44
N GLY A 436 -0.35 2.24 7.59
CA GLY A 436 -0.77 3.60 7.93
C GLY A 436 -1.49 3.69 9.27
N VAL A 437 -1.85 4.91 9.68
CA VAL A 437 -2.64 5.20 10.86
C VAL A 437 -3.63 6.34 10.59
N GLY A 438 -4.90 6.16 10.96
CA GLY A 438 -5.96 7.14 10.68
C GLY A 438 -6.17 7.35 9.18
N HIS A 439 -6.01 8.57 8.69
CA HIS A 439 -6.16 8.91 7.28
C HIS A 439 -5.04 8.37 6.37
N SER A 440 -3.97 7.81 6.94
CA SER A 440 -2.96 7.10 6.15
C SER A 440 -3.18 5.59 6.07
N GLY A 441 -4.19 5.03 6.78
CA GLY A 441 -4.59 3.64 6.59
C GLY A 441 -4.87 2.85 7.86
N MET A 442 -5.13 1.56 7.68
CA MET A 442 -5.32 0.54 8.72
C MET A 442 -4.94 -0.83 8.18
N GLY A 443 -4.51 -1.72 9.07
CA GLY A 443 -3.90 -2.99 8.69
C GLY A 443 -2.41 -2.84 8.40
N ALA A 444 -1.77 -3.92 7.98
CA ALA A 444 -0.35 -3.90 7.63
C ALA A 444 -0.04 -5.01 6.62
N TYR A 445 0.86 -4.75 5.68
CA TYR A 445 1.26 -5.78 4.74
C TYR A 445 2.79 -5.80 4.52
N HIS A 446 3.28 -6.48 3.53
CA HIS A 446 4.62 -7.00 3.25
C HIS A 446 4.98 -8.27 4.02
N GLY A 447 5.47 -9.26 3.31
CA GLY A 447 5.97 -10.51 3.84
C GLY A 447 5.00 -11.21 4.81
N GLU A 448 5.46 -11.49 6.03
CA GLU A 448 4.63 -12.12 7.08
C GLU A 448 3.42 -11.27 7.47
N TRP A 449 3.53 -9.93 7.44
CA TRP A 449 2.42 -9.06 7.79
C TRP A 449 1.30 -9.16 6.76
N GLY A 450 1.62 -9.23 5.46
CA GLY A 450 0.65 -9.50 4.42
C GLY A 450 -0.03 -10.85 4.58
N PHE A 451 0.72 -11.92 4.90
CA PHE A 451 0.14 -13.22 5.23
C PHE A 451 -0.84 -13.12 6.43
N ARG A 452 -0.46 -12.40 7.49
CA ARG A 452 -1.33 -12.17 8.67
C ARG A 452 -2.56 -11.37 8.32
N GLU A 453 -2.45 -10.38 7.43
CA GLU A 453 -3.57 -9.55 6.99
C GLU A 453 -4.63 -10.35 6.21
N PHE A 454 -4.21 -11.39 5.49
CA PHE A 454 -5.08 -12.30 4.74
C PHE A 454 -5.42 -13.60 5.49
N THR A 455 -5.16 -13.64 6.79
CA THR A 455 -5.56 -14.74 7.68
C THR A 455 -6.12 -14.18 8.98
N HIS A 456 -6.99 -14.95 9.64
CA HIS A 456 -7.44 -14.63 10.98
C HIS A 456 -7.00 -15.69 12.01
N PRO A 457 -6.64 -15.29 13.24
CA PRO A 457 -6.25 -16.22 14.28
C PRO A 457 -7.46 -16.96 14.84
N SER A 458 -7.36 -18.29 14.96
CA SER A 458 -8.38 -19.13 15.58
C SER A 458 -7.76 -19.98 16.70
N THR A 459 -8.26 -19.76 17.90
CA THR A 459 -7.74 -20.45 19.10
C THR A 459 -8.44 -21.79 19.31
N VAL A 460 -7.68 -22.85 19.43
CA VAL A 460 -8.18 -24.20 19.72
C VAL A 460 -7.51 -24.74 20.99
N LEU A 461 -8.30 -24.92 22.03
CA LEU A 461 -7.89 -25.61 23.26
C LEU A 461 -8.03 -27.11 23.05
N ILE A 462 -6.96 -27.87 23.17
CA ILE A 462 -6.94 -29.32 23.02
C ILE A 462 -7.22 -29.95 24.38
N GLY A 463 -8.45 -30.44 24.55
CA GLY A 463 -8.90 -31.13 25.77
C GLY A 463 -8.41 -32.55 25.84
N ALA A 464 -8.22 -33.06 27.06
CA ALA A 464 -8.00 -34.49 27.29
C ALA A 464 -9.31 -35.26 26.99
N SER A 465 -9.19 -36.44 26.38
CA SER A 465 -10.33 -37.30 26.07
C SER A 465 -10.96 -37.96 27.32
N ARG A 466 -10.24 -37.97 28.42
CA ARG A 466 -10.67 -38.49 29.71
C ARG A 466 -10.20 -37.57 30.84
N GLY A 467 -10.99 -37.51 31.90
CA GLY A 467 -10.72 -36.69 33.07
C GLY A 467 -11.40 -35.35 33.00
N ASN A 468 -12.28 -35.09 33.93
CA ASN A 468 -12.92 -33.78 34.13
C ASN A 468 -12.61 -33.30 35.54
N LEU A 469 -12.35 -32.00 35.68
CA LEU A 469 -12.30 -31.37 36.98
C LEU A 469 -13.72 -31.18 37.46
N SER A 470 -14.19 -31.96 38.44
CA SER A 470 -15.51 -31.80 39.04
C SER A 470 -15.76 -30.40 39.59
N LEU A 471 -14.71 -29.60 39.74
CA LEU A 471 -14.76 -28.19 40.14
C LEU A 471 -15.53 -27.26 39.15
N ARG A 472 -15.66 -27.72 37.87
CA ARG A 472 -16.38 -27.01 36.79
C ARG A 472 -17.86 -27.41 36.73
N GLU A 473 -18.30 -28.35 37.57
CA GLU A 473 -19.66 -28.91 37.54
C GLU A 473 -20.50 -28.44 38.70
N HIS A 474 -21.77 -28.30 38.45
CA HIS A 474 -22.73 -28.04 39.50
C HIS A 474 -22.86 -29.26 40.49
N PRO A 475 -23.18 -29.01 41.75
CA PRO A 475 -23.40 -27.72 42.38
C PRO A 475 -22.09 -27.03 42.82
N TYR A 476 -22.01 -25.70 42.67
CA TYR A 476 -20.82 -24.92 43.06
C TYR A 476 -20.71 -24.69 44.58
N SER A 477 -21.72 -25.12 45.34
CA SER A 477 -21.78 -25.01 46.80
C SER A 477 -20.90 -26.03 47.55
N ARG A 478 -20.15 -26.89 46.84
CA ARG A 478 -19.22 -27.85 47.41
C ARG A 478 -18.18 -27.15 48.30
N LYS A 479 -17.98 -27.64 49.52
CA LYS A 479 -17.03 -27.10 50.47
C LYS A 479 -15.61 -27.04 49.88
N GLY A 480 -14.95 -25.88 49.91
CA GLY A 480 -13.60 -25.68 49.45
C GLY A 480 -13.45 -25.33 47.95
N VAL A 481 -14.47 -25.58 47.11
CA VAL A 481 -14.41 -25.26 45.66
C VAL A 481 -14.09 -23.80 45.39
N ARG A 482 -14.72 -22.89 46.11
CA ARG A 482 -14.49 -21.44 45.95
C ARG A 482 -13.05 -21.06 46.25
N SER A 483 -12.44 -21.58 47.31
CA SER A 483 -11.04 -21.29 47.64
C SER A 483 -10.07 -21.80 46.59
N ILE A 484 -10.30 -23.02 46.06
CA ILE A 484 -9.47 -23.59 44.99
C ILE A 484 -9.58 -22.76 43.72
N ILE A 485 -10.79 -22.38 43.33
CA ILE A 485 -11.00 -21.52 42.14
C ILE A 485 -10.32 -20.17 42.35
N GLN A 486 -10.48 -19.53 43.52
CA GLN A 486 -9.81 -18.26 43.81
C GLN A 486 -8.28 -18.38 43.72
N THR A 487 -7.69 -19.46 44.20
CA THR A 487 -6.24 -19.70 44.06
C THR A 487 -5.81 -19.85 42.61
N PHE A 488 -6.60 -20.53 41.77
CA PHE A 488 -6.28 -20.64 40.32
C PHE A 488 -6.34 -19.31 39.58
N PHE A 489 -7.23 -18.38 40.01
CA PHE A 489 -7.36 -17.06 39.37
C PHE A 489 -6.41 -16.00 39.97
N SER A 490 -5.72 -16.30 41.06
CA SER A 490 -4.71 -15.43 41.67
C SER A 490 -3.26 -15.76 41.30
N LEU A 491 -3.06 -16.82 40.50
CA LEU A 491 -1.78 -17.23 39.92
C LEU A 491 -1.62 -16.69 38.51
#